data_ad750c11960fab899ca4a5d709c874ef
#
_entry.id   ad750c11960fab899ca4a5d709c874ef
#
_cell.length_a   1.000
_cell.length_b   1.000
_cell.length_c   1.000
_cell.angle_alpha   90.00
_cell.angle_beta   90.00
_cell.angle_gamma   90.00
#
_symmetry.space_group_name_H-M   'P 1'
#
loop_
_entity.id
_entity.type
_entity.pdbx_description
1 polymer ?
#
loop_
_entity_poly.entity_id
_entity_poly.type
_entity_poly.pdbx_seq_one_letter_code
_entity_poly.pdbx_strand_id
1 'polypeptide(L)'
;MKKALVTGGCGFIGSNLTKKLVELGWQVDVVDDMSNGHLELLEDLNLRVLINGSFYTAYKMQDVKRNQDEVLVIQDDFADDNILAGVFQGTYDVIFHQAAVPRVSYSVENPYHTTDVNVSKTIGLFEAARGSVDRIVWASSSSVYGGATNIPTRETERKNPISPYAWQKSAIEDYAKLAGQLYDQDIVCLRYFNVYGPGQYGDSPYSTAVSAWCHAIANGLECRSDGDGMQTRDMCYIDNVVHANILAAKSKKKFIGECYNIANGQRTSNNEILSAMKERFGERVKIKHAPERKGDVKHTQANFQKAYSDFGYEPLVFFWEGLEETYAWWKI
;
A
#
# COMPACT_ATOMS: atom_id res chain seq x y z
N MET A 1 15.26 -15.88 -13.16
CA MET A 1 14.70 -14.52 -12.97
C MET A 1 13.36 -14.71 -12.31
N LYS A 2 13.07 -14.01 -11.21
CA LYS A 2 11.76 -14.10 -10.56
C LYS A 2 10.73 -13.29 -11.33
N LYS A 3 9.51 -13.81 -11.39
CA LYS A 3 8.37 -13.14 -12.02
C LYS A 3 7.33 -12.74 -10.97
N ALA A 4 6.98 -11.46 -10.94
CA ALA A 4 6.04 -10.89 -9.99
C ALA A 4 4.77 -10.38 -10.66
N LEU A 5 3.64 -10.57 -9.98
CA LEU A 5 2.41 -9.84 -10.24
C LEU A 5 2.26 -8.74 -9.17
N VAL A 6 2.09 -7.49 -9.60
CA VAL A 6 1.74 -6.37 -8.71
C VAL A 6 0.32 -5.92 -9.02
N THR A 7 -0.63 -6.24 -8.16
CA THR A 7 -1.98 -5.71 -8.30
C THR A 7 -2.06 -4.32 -7.68
N GLY A 8 -2.79 -3.38 -8.30
CA GLY A 8 -2.75 -1.98 -7.89
C GLY A 8 -1.40 -1.30 -8.20
N GLY A 9 -0.71 -1.79 -9.24
CA GLY A 9 0.66 -1.37 -9.56
C GLY A 9 0.78 0.02 -10.19
N CYS A 10 -0.33 0.64 -10.63
CA CYS A 10 -0.38 2.04 -11.05
C CYS A 10 -0.79 2.98 -9.90
N GLY A 11 -1.07 2.45 -8.70
CA GLY A 11 -1.31 3.24 -7.50
C GLY A 11 -0.01 3.70 -6.84
N PHE A 12 -0.13 4.54 -5.80
CA PHE A 12 1.00 5.12 -5.07
C PHE A 12 2.05 4.08 -4.59
N ILE A 13 1.62 3.08 -3.81
CA ILE A 13 2.55 2.07 -3.26
C ILE A 13 2.99 1.11 -4.37
N GLY A 14 2.05 0.66 -5.21
CA GLY A 14 2.31 -0.31 -6.25
C GLY A 14 3.30 0.17 -7.31
N SER A 15 3.24 1.45 -7.70
CA SER A 15 4.15 2.02 -8.69
C SER A 15 5.60 2.10 -8.18
N ASN A 16 5.80 2.55 -6.94
CA ASN A 16 7.12 2.58 -6.32
C ASN A 16 7.70 1.17 -6.15
N LEU A 17 6.85 0.20 -5.77
CA LEU A 17 7.24 -1.20 -5.67
C LEU A 17 7.59 -1.79 -7.04
N THR A 18 6.80 -1.53 -8.08
CA THR A 18 7.05 -1.96 -9.46
C THR A 18 8.41 -1.47 -9.95
N LYS A 19 8.71 -0.18 -9.80
CA LYS A 19 10.01 0.39 -10.17
C LYS A 19 11.17 -0.32 -9.47
N LYS A 20 11.05 -0.54 -8.16
CA LYS A 20 12.10 -1.20 -7.39
C LYS A 20 12.28 -2.67 -7.77
N LEU A 21 11.21 -3.38 -8.10
CA LEU A 21 11.30 -4.76 -8.58
C LEU A 21 12.01 -4.85 -9.94
N VAL A 22 11.71 -3.94 -10.87
CA VAL A 22 12.40 -3.83 -12.17
C VAL A 22 13.89 -3.54 -11.97
N GLU A 23 14.24 -2.56 -11.12
CA GLU A 23 15.63 -2.24 -10.76
C GLU A 23 16.38 -3.46 -10.21
N LEU A 24 15.70 -4.32 -9.46
CA LEU A 24 16.24 -5.56 -8.92
C LEU A 24 16.30 -6.74 -9.93
N GLY A 25 15.93 -6.49 -11.19
CA GLY A 25 15.96 -7.47 -12.27
C GLY A 25 14.83 -8.50 -12.24
N TRP A 26 13.68 -8.18 -11.61
CA TRP A 26 12.49 -9.01 -11.68
C TRP A 26 11.72 -8.73 -12.97
N GLN A 27 11.08 -9.74 -13.51
CA GLN A 27 10.06 -9.55 -14.53
C GLN A 27 8.74 -9.20 -13.82
N VAL A 28 8.12 -8.08 -14.20
CA VAL A 28 6.94 -7.55 -13.49
C VAL A 28 5.77 -7.42 -14.43
N ASP A 29 4.63 -7.97 -14.00
CA ASP A 29 3.31 -7.68 -14.55
C ASP A 29 2.53 -6.85 -13.53
N VAL A 30 1.86 -5.83 -14.01
CA VAL A 30 1.00 -4.94 -13.24
C VAL A 30 -0.44 -5.18 -13.67
N VAL A 31 -1.35 -5.30 -12.71
CA VAL A 31 -2.80 -5.25 -12.95
C VAL A 31 -3.40 -4.12 -12.15
N ASP A 32 -4.13 -3.22 -12.80
CA ASP A 32 -4.76 -2.05 -12.18
C ASP A 32 -6.03 -1.68 -12.95
N ASP A 33 -7.14 -1.45 -12.26
CA ASP A 33 -8.41 -1.03 -12.87
C ASP A 33 -8.44 0.48 -13.19
N MET A 34 -7.36 1.19 -12.84
CA MET A 34 -7.18 2.63 -13.01
C MET A 34 -8.20 3.50 -12.26
N SER A 35 -8.94 2.93 -11.32
CA SER A 35 -9.92 3.68 -10.50
C SER A 35 -9.25 4.75 -9.61
N ASN A 36 -8.00 4.51 -9.22
CA ASN A 36 -7.13 5.44 -8.49
C ASN A 36 -5.66 5.30 -8.94
N GLY A 37 -5.39 4.50 -9.94
CA GLY A 37 -4.08 4.32 -10.54
C GLY A 37 -3.80 5.41 -11.58
N HIS A 38 -2.51 5.74 -11.75
CA HIS A 38 -2.02 6.72 -12.70
C HIS A 38 -0.84 6.13 -13.45
N LEU A 39 -1.00 5.94 -14.77
CA LEU A 39 0.04 5.33 -15.61
C LEU A 39 1.32 6.17 -15.63
N GLU A 40 1.19 7.48 -15.46
CA GLU A 40 2.29 8.43 -15.39
C GLU A 40 3.27 8.14 -14.26
N LEU A 41 2.82 7.46 -13.21
CA LEU A 41 3.70 7.01 -12.13
C LEU A 41 4.72 5.94 -12.57
N LEU A 42 4.54 5.34 -13.74
CA LEU A 42 5.42 4.32 -14.33
C LEU A 42 6.10 4.79 -15.63
N GLU A 43 5.97 6.06 -16.02
CA GLU A 43 6.44 6.59 -17.32
C GLU A 43 7.95 6.45 -17.56
N ASP A 44 8.74 6.29 -16.52
CA ASP A 44 10.19 6.07 -16.57
C ASP A 44 10.58 4.60 -16.89
N LEU A 45 9.60 3.70 -16.97
CA LEU A 45 9.81 2.30 -17.30
C LEU A 45 9.46 2.01 -18.77
N ASN A 46 10.02 0.90 -19.29
CA ASN A 46 9.64 0.37 -20.60
C ASN A 46 8.29 -0.37 -20.47
N LEU A 47 7.19 0.25 -20.87
CA LEU A 47 5.84 -0.24 -20.66
C LEU A 47 5.24 -0.86 -21.92
N ARG A 48 4.55 -2.00 -21.74
CA ARG A 48 3.53 -2.50 -22.66
C ARG A 48 2.18 -2.48 -21.94
N VAL A 49 1.25 -1.69 -22.45
CA VAL A 49 -0.09 -1.53 -21.87
C VAL A 49 -1.11 -2.34 -22.67
N LEU A 50 -1.87 -3.17 -21.96
CA LEU A 50 -3.02 -3.89 -22.50
C LEU A 50 -4.29 -3.33 -21.87
N ILE A 51 -5.22 -2.88 -22.73
CA ILE A 51 -6.49 -2.28 -22.30
C ILE A 51 -7.62 -3.24 -22.63
N ASN A 52 -8.41 -3.59 -21.63
CA ASN A 52 -9.68 -4.34 -21.68
C ASN A 52 -9.92 -5.33 -22.83
N GLY A 53 -10.04 -6.60 -22.52
CA GLY A 53 -10.86 -7.63 -23.22
C GLY A 53 -10.49 -8.02 -24.65
N SER A 54 -9.90 -7.14 -25.46
CA SER A 54 -9.70 -7.41 -26.88
C SER A 54 -8.50 -8.31 -27.21
N PHE A 55 -7.57 -8.46 -26.27
CA PHE A 55 -6.34 -9.24 -26.47
C PHE A 55 -6.25 -10.51 -25.63
N TYR A 56 -7.01 -10.62 -24.55
CA TYR A 56 -6.91 -11.73 -23.59
C TYR A 56 -7.41 -13.07 -24.13
N THR A 57 -8.43 -13.09 -24.96
CA THR A 57 -8.96 -14.34 -25.54
C THR A 57 -8.00 -15.01 -26.51
N ALA A 58 -6.95 -14.31 -26.97
CA ALA A 58 -5.97 -14.81 -27.92
C ALA A 58 -4.59 -15.13 -27.32
N TYR A 59 -4.27 -14.60 -26.10
CA TYR A 59 -2.96 -14.75 -25.51
C TYR A 59 -3.05 -15.34 -24.10
N LYS A 60 -2.59 -16.58 -23.96
CA LYS A 60 -2.15 -17.06 -22.64
C LYS A 60 -1.05 -16.10 -22.17
N MET A 61 -1.15 -15.57 -20.96
CA MET A 61 -0.15 -14.61 -20.40
C MET A 61 1.29 -15.16 -20.45
N GLN A 62 1.44 -16.48 -20.54
CA GLN A 62 2.70 -17.18 -20.70
C GLN A 62 3.34 -17.00 -22.09
N ASP A 63 2.55 -16.71 -23.11
CA ASP A 63 3.00 -16.69 -24.53
C ASP A 63 3.36 -15.27 -24.99
N VAL A 64 3.22 -14.24 -24.18
CA VAL A 64 3.58 -12.86 -24.52
C VAL A 64 5.10 -12.75 -24.54
N LYS A 65 5.68 -12.79 -25.76
CA LYS A 65 7.10 -12.49 -25.95
C LYS A 65 7.34 -11.03 -25.64
N ARG A 66 8.22 -10.75 -24.71
CA ARG A 66 8.60 -9.39 -24.30
C ARG A 66 10.09 -9.30 -23.96
N ASN A 67 10.60 -8.08 -23.95
CA ASN A 67 11.96 -7.80 -23.49
C ASN A 67 12.05 -8.04 -21.96
N GLN A 68 13.25 -8.29 -21.48
CA GLN A 68 13.48 -8.62 -20.08
C GLN A 68 13.15 -7.47 -19.11
N ASP A 69 13.31 -6.23 -19.60
CA ASP A 69 13.06 -4.97 -18.88
C ASP A 69 11.65 -4.40 -19.11
N GLU A 70 10.83 -5.08 -19.94
CA GLU A 70 9.49 -4.62 -20.29
C GLU A 70 8.48 -4.99 -19.20
N VAL A 71 7.81 -3.99 -18.64
CA VAL A 71 6.71 -4.15 -17.69
C VAL A 71 5.39 -4.26 -18.47
N LEU A 72 4.67 -5.35 -18.23
CA LEU A 72 3.32 -5.52 -18.77
C LEU A 72 2.32 -4.88 -17.82
N VAL A 73 1.65 -3.84 -18.26
CA VAL A 73 0.56 -3.20 -17.52
C VAL A 73 -0.77 -3.65 -18.12
N ILE A 74 -1.57 -4.29 -17.32
CA ILE A 74 -2.88 -4.82 -17.68
C ILE A 74 -3.92 -3.93 -17.00
N GLN A 75 -4.62 -3.13 -17.80
CA GLN A 75 -5.71 -2.30 -17.30
C GLN A 75 -6.97 -3.14 -17.17
N ASP A 76 -7.15 -3.76 -16.02
CA ASP A 76 -8.28 -4.62 -15.73
C ASP A 76 -8.45 -4.85 -14.21
N ASP A 77 -9.56 -5.48 -13.83
CA ASP A 77 -9.79 -5.94 -12.47
C ASP A 77 -8.85 -7.12 -12.14
N PHE A 78 -8.18 -7.07 -11.00
CA PHE A 78 -7.27 -8.15 -10.59
C PHE A 78 -7.97 -9.50 -10.35
N ALA A 79 -9.30 -9.50 -10.24
CA ALA A 79 -10.13 -10.71 -10.13
C ALA A 79 -10.81 -11.09 -11.46
N ASP A 80 -10.40 -10.48 -12.60
CA ASP A 80 -10.85 -10.97 -13.91
C ASP A 80 -10.43 -12.42 -14.14
N ASP A 81 -11.28 -13.20 -14.78
CA ASP A 81 -11.09 -14.63 -14.99
C ASP A 81 -9.77 -14.97 -15.70
N ASN A 82 -9.31 -14.12 -16.64
CA ASN A 82 -8.05 -14.35 -17.35
C ASN A 82 -6.85 -14.08 -16.45
N ILE A 83 -6.94 -13.07 -15.58
CA ILE A 83 -5.90 -12.79 -14.58
C ILE A 83 -5.79 -13.96 -13.61
N LEU A 84 -6.92 -14.40 -13.04
CA LEU A 84 -6.97 -15.53 -12.11
C LEU A 84 -6.52 -16.84 -12.78
N ALA A 85 -6.88 -17.07 -14.05
CA ALA A 85 -6.39 -18.22 -14.80
C ALA A 85 -4.86 -18.19 -14.99
N GLY A 86 -4.29 -17.01 -15.28
CA GLY A 86 -2.83 -16.84 -15.37
C GLY A 86 -2.13 -17.12 -14.04
N VAL A 87 -2.70 -16.67 -12.91
CA VAL A 87 -2.21 -16.98 -11.57
C VAL A 87 -2.28 -18.48 -11.29
N PHE A 88 -3.42 -19.10 -11.52
CA PHE A 88 -3.66 -20.53 -11.32
C PHE A 88 -2.70 -21.41 -12.13
N GLN A 89 -2.32 -20.99 -13.33
CA GLN A 89 -1.36 -21.68 -14.20
C GLN A 89 0.12 -21.55 -13.74
N GLY A 90 0.40 -20.86 -12.64
CA GLY A 90 1.76 -20.70 -12.12
C GLY A 90 2.61 -19.73 -12.94
N THR A 91 2.00 -18.70 -13.50
CA THR A 91 2.73 -17.67 -14.26
C THR A 91 3.68 -16.87 -13.39
N TYR A 92 3.42 -16.75 -12.09
CA TYR A 92 4.12 -15.87 -11.16
C TYR A 92 4.74 -16.62 -9.99
N ASP A 93 5.96 -16.24 -9.62
CA ASP A 93 6.62 -16.73 -8.40
C ASP A 93 6.06 -16.01 -7.16
N VAL A 94 5.83 -14.71 -7.26
CA VAL A 94 5.35 -13.88 -6.14
C VAL A 94 4.24 -12.94 -6.58
N ILE A 95 3.22 -12.82 -5.75
CA ILE A 95 2.17 -11.80 -5.88
C ILE A 95 2.36 -10.74 -4.81
N PHE A 96 2.48 -9.47 -5.23
CA PHE A 96 2.38 -8.30 -4.36
C PHE A 96 0.97 -7.72 -4.51
N HIS A 97 0.09 -8.04 -3.57
CA HIS A 97 -1.29 -7.60 -3.65
C HIS A 97 -1.49 -6.28 -2.92
N GLN A 98 -1.37 -5.17 -3.71
CA GLN A 98 -1.54 -3.79 -3.24
C GLN A 98 -2.90 -3.20 -3.60
N ALA A 99 -3.62 -3.81 -4.57
CA ALA A 99 -4.95 -3.36 -4.97
C ALA A 99 -5.95 -3.41 -3.82
N ALA A 100 -6.63 -2.32 -3.61
CA ALA A 100 -7.73 -2.18 -2.66
C ALA A 100 -8.48 -0.88 -2.92
N VAL A 101 -9.70 -0.76 -2.41
CA VAL A 101 -10.36 0.54 -2.20
C VAL A 101 -9.97 1.05 -0.81
N PRO A 102 -8.91 1.90 -0.66
CA PRO A 102 -8.25 2.17 0.62
C PRO A 102 -8.93 3.28 1.45
N ARG A 103 -10.16 3.63 1.16
CA ARG A 103 -10.81 4.86 1.62
C ARG A 103 -11.76 4.58 2.77
N VAL A 104 -11.37 4.93 4.00
CA VAL A 104 -12.19 4.72 5.20
C VAL A 104 -13.57 5.35 5.06
N SER A 105 -13.66 6.65 4.72
CA SER A 105 -14.94 7.34 4.54
C SER A 105 -15.77 6.75 3.40
N TYR A 106 -15.14 6.45 2.25
CA TYR A 106 -15.84 5.82 1.14
C TYR A 106 -16.36 4.42 1.50
N SER A 107 -15.65 3.68 2.34
CA SER A 107 -16.11 2.37 2.82
C SER A 107 -17.35 2.47 3.72
N VAL A 108 -17.51 3.58 4.44
CA VAL A 108 -18.72 3.86 5.23
C VAL A 108 -19.91 4.15 4.33
N GLU A 109 -19.70 4.90 3.25
CA GLU A 109 -20.74 5.26 2.28
C GLU A 109 -21.08 4.10 1.33
N ASN A 110 -20.09 3.27 0.97
CA ASN A 110 -20.21 2.20 -0.01
C ASN A 110 -19.67 0.86 0.52
N PRO A 111 -20.23 0.32 1.64
CA PRO A 111 -19.68 -0.86 2.30
C PRO A 111 -19.77 -2.13 1.46
N TYR A 112 -20.81 -2.29 0.65
CA TYR A 112 -20.98 -3.46 -0.23
C TYR A 112 -19.87 -3.50 -1.28
N HIS A 113 -19.71 -2.43 -2.05
CA HIS A 113 -18.68 -2.35 -3.09
C HIS A 113 -17.26 -2.54 -2.54
N THR A 114 -16.94 -1.87 -1.43
CA THR A 114 -15.61 -2.01 -0.84
C THR A 114 -15.38 -3.39 -0.24
N THR A 115 -16.43 -4.07 0.25
CA THR A 115 -16.30 -5.46 0.73
C THR A 115 -16.12 -6.42 -0.43
N ASP A 116 -16.80 -6.23 -1.54
CA ASP A 116 -16.60 -7.04 -2.74
C ASP A 116 -15.14 -6.97 -3.20
N VAL A 117 -14.61 -5.76 -3.41
CA VAL A 117 -13.22 -5.58 -3.86
C VAL A 117 -12.21 -6.05 -2.82
N ASN A 118 -12.31 -5.56 -1.58
CA ASN A 118 -11.29 -5.77 -0.57
C ASN A 118 -11.34 -7.15 0.10
N VAL A 119 -12.46 -7.87 0.02
CA VAL A 119 -12.62 -9.19 0.66
C VAL A 119 -12.89 -10.27 -0.38
N SER A 120 -14.01 -10.21 -1.10
CA SER A 120 -14.42 -11.31 -1.99
C SER A 120 -13.39 -11.55 -3.10
N LYS A 121 -13.00 -10.52 -3.83
CA LYS A 121 -12.01 -10.61 -4.91
C LYS A 121 -10.60 -10.96 -4.38
N THR A 122 -10.21 -10.44 -3.22
CA THR A 122 -8.93 -10.81 -2.58
C THR A 122 -8.89 -12.30 -2.24
N ILE A 123 -9.99 -12.87 -1.72
CA ILE A 123 -10.09 -14.32 -1.46
C ILE A 123 -9.99 -15.09 -2.78
N GLY A 124 -10.66 -14.64 -3.84
CA GLY A 124 -10.56 -15.24 -5.18
C GLY A 124 -9.13 -15.29 -5.71
N LEU A 125 -8.36 -14.21 -5.53
CA LEU A 125 -6.96 -14.17 -5.90
C LEU A 125 -6.11 -15.15 -5.08
N PHE A 126 -6.34 -15.23 -3.75
CA PHE A 126 -5.63 -16.19 -2.89
C PHE A 126 -5.96 -17.63 -3.27
N GLU A 127 -7.22 -17.91 -3.63
CA GLU A 127 -7.62 -19.23 -4.09
C GLU A 127 -6.96 -19.61 -5.41
N ALA A 128 -6.93 -18.70 -6.39
CA ALA A 128 -6.24 -18.92 -7.66
C ALA A 128 -4.72 -19.14 -7.48
N ALA A 129 -4.11 -18.51 -6.48
CA ALA A 129 -2.69 -18.65 -6.17
C ALA A 129 -2.34 -19.95 -5.42
N ARG A 130 -3.35 -20.71 -4.98
CA ARG A 130 -3.12 -21.91 -4.15
C ARG A 130 -2.37 -23.00 -4.92
N GLY A 131 -1.18 -23.33 -4.45
CA GLY A 131 -0.31 -24.36 -5.04
C GLY A 131 0.38 -23.97 -6.35
N SER A 132 0.20 -22.73 -6.81
CA SER A 132 0.75 -22.22 -8.07
C SER A 132 1.70 -21.03 -7.89
N VAL A 133 1.68 -20.37 -6.74
CA VAL A 133 2.50 -19.19 -6.41
C VAL A 133 3.30 -19.46 -5.16
N ASP A 134 4.60 -19.16 -5.17
CA ASP A 134 5.49 -19.41 -4.03
C ASP A 134 5.11 -18.56 -2.81
N ARG A 135 4.71 -17.29 -3.02
CA ARG A 135 4.39 -16.35 -1.93
C ARG A 135 3.45 -15.24 -2.34
N ILE A 136 2.55 -14.88 -1.42
CA ILE A 136 1.74 -13.66 -1.50
C ILE A 136 2.21 -12.68 -0.43
N VAL A 137 2.60 -11.47 -0.83
CA VAL A 137 2.85 -10.33 0.05
C VAL A 137 1.64 -9.41 -0.05
N TRP A 138 0.84 -9.37 1.01
CA TRP A 138 -0.43 -8.65 0.99
C TRP A 138 -0.41 -7.39 1.86
N ALA A 139 -0.95 -6.29 1.31
CA ALA A 139 -1.08 -5.01 1.96
C ALA A 139 -2.24 -5.01 2.97
N SER A 140 -1.93 -5.15 4.26
CA SER A 140 -2.83 -4.87 5.37
C SER A 140 -2.69 -3.40 5.81
N SER A 141 -3.26 -3.05 6.96
CA SER A 141 -3.31 -1.67 7.44
C SER A 141 -3.29 -1.59 8.96
N SER A 142 -2.65 -0.56 9.50
CA SER A 142 -2.72 -0.22 10.94
C SER A 142 -4.15 0.13 11.40
N SER A 143 -5.06 0.42 10.48
CA SER A 143 -6.47 0.66 10.79
C SER A 143 -7.17 -0.50 11.49
N VAL A 144 -6.66 -1.72 11.37
CA VAL A 144 -7.18 -2.91 12.08
C VAL A 144 -7.17 -2.75 13.60
N TYR A 145 -6.30 -1.89 14.13
CA TYR A 145 -6.22 -1.63 15.57
C TYR A 145 -7.30 -0.67 16.08
N GLY A 146 -7.85 0.19 15.23
CA GLY A 146 -8.91 1.12 15.59
C GLY A 146 -8.56 2.11 16.70
N GLY A 147 -7.27 2.47 16.83
CA GLY A 147 -6.73 3.22 17.96
C GLY A 147 -6.31 2.32 19.10
N ALA A 148 -5.10 1.76 19.00
CA ALA A 148 -4.53 0.91 20.03
C ALA A 148 -4.38 1.65 21.37
N THR A 149 -4.68 0.96 22.46
CA THR A 149 -4.55 1.50 23.82
C THR A 149 -3.08 1.62 24.22
N ASN A 150 -2.25 0.69 23.72
CA ASN A 150 -0.83 0.64 24.01
C ASN A 150 -0.01 1.09 22.80
N ILE A 151 0.88 2.03 23.00
CA ILE A 151 1.85 2.51 22.02
C ILE A 151 3.25 2.48 22.63
N PRO A 152 4.28 1.99 21.90
CA PRO A 152 4.25 1.49 20.52
C PRO A 152 3.41 0.20 20.38
N THR A 153 2.51 0.19 19.36
CA THR A 153 1.56 -0.89 19.11
C THR A 153 2.29 -2.13 18.59
N ARG A 154 2.05 -3.28 19.20
CA ARG A 154 2.58 -4.58 18.76
C ARG A 154 1.52 -5.35 17.98
N GLU A 155 1.93 -6.33 17.16
CA GLU A 155 1.01 -7.19 16.42
C GLU A 155 0.12 -8.07 17.31
N THR A 156 0.49 -8.24 18.57
CA THR A 156 -0.30 -8.94 19.61
C THR A 156 -1.45 -8.10 20.17
N GLU A 157 -1.49 -6.79 19.89
CA GLU A 157 -2.61 -5.94 20.30
C GLU A 157 -3.91 -6.43 19.62
N ARG A 158 -4.98 -6.34 20.41
CA ARG A 158 -6.31 -6.74 19.91
C ARG A 158 -6.73 -5.89 18.74
N LYS A 159 -7.17 -6.53 17.65
CA LYS A 159 -7.84 -5.85 16.54
C LYS A 159 -9.17 -5.25 17.03
N ASN A 160 -9.42 -3.99 16.72
CA ASN A 160 -10.64 -3.27 17.06
C ASN A 160 -11.07 -2.38 15.87
N PRO A 161 -11.44 -2.97 14.72
CA PRO A 161 -11.77 -2.21 13.53
C PRO A 161 -13.00 -1.32 13.77
N ILE A 162 -12.87 -0.01 13.49
CA ILE A 162 -13.91 1.00 13.69
C ILE A 162 -14.51 1.53 12.38
N SER A 163 -14.17 0.90 11.25
CA SER A 163 -14.72 1.21 9.93
C SER A 163 -14.86 -0.06 9.08
N PRO A 164 -15.71 -0.06 8.04
CA PRO A 164 -15.80 -1.19 7.10
C PRO A 164 -14.43 -1.53 6.48
N TYR A 165 -13.66 -0.54 6.03
CA TYR A 165 -12.30 -0.75 5.52
C TYR A 165 -11.40 -1.47 6.53
N ALA A 166 -11.37 -1.02 7.78
CA ALA A 166 -10.56 -1.64 8.82
C ALA A 166 -11.00 -3.09 9.11
N TRP A 167 -12.32 -3.34 9.10
CA TRP A 167 -12.88 -4.68 9.23
C TRP A 167 -12.50 -5.57 8.05
N GLN A 168 -12.57 -5.05 6.82
CA GLN A 168 -12.19 -5.79 5.60
C GLN A 168 -10.73 -6.25 5.67
N LYS A 169 -9.82 -5.34 6.05
CA LYS A 169 -8.40 -5.70 6.25
C LYS A 169 -8.24 -6.75 7.38
N SER A 170 -8.95 -6.58 8.50
CA SER A 170 -8.93 -7.57 9.58
C SER A 170 -9.45 -8.94 9.14
N ALA A 171 -10.53 -9.00 8.37
CA ALA A 171 -11.13 -10.24 7.87
C ALA A 171 -10.16 -11.00 6.95
N ILE A 172 -9.46 -10.30 6.07
CA ILE A 172 -8.47 -10.94 5.18
C ILE A 172 -7.24 -11.43 5.95
N GLU A 173 -6.80 -10.74 7.02
CA GLU A 173 -5.75 -11.29 7.89
C GLU A 173 -6.15 -12.63 8.52
N ASP A 174 -7.41 -12.73 8.97
CA ASP A 174 -7.94 -13.95 9.55
C ASP A 174 -8.06 -15.06 8.47
N TYR A 175 -8.50 -14.70 7.26
CA TYR A 175 -8.53 -15.63 6.12
C TYR A 175 -7.12 -16.06 5.69
N ALA A 176 -6.15 -15.16 5.60
CA ALA A 176 -4.77 -15.49 5.25
C ALA A 176 -4.17 -16.53 6.22
N LYS A 177 -4.46 -16.41 7.53
CA LYS A 177 -4.06 -17.39 8.52
C LYS A 177 -4.73 -18.74 8.29
N LEU A 178 -6.04 -18.77 7.98
CA LEU A 178 -6.74 -20.00 7.62
C LEU A 178 -6.16 -20.63 6.35
N ALA A 179 -5.89 -19.83 5.32
CA ALA A 179 -5.33 -20.32 4.06
C ALA A 179 -3.92 -20.91 4.25
N GLY A 180 -3.09 -20.30 5.09
CA GLY A 180 -1.80 -20.86 5.48
C GLY A 180 -1.93 -22.20 6.22
N GLN A 181 -2.87 -22.30 7.15
CA GLN A 181 -3.09 -23.51 7.95
C GLN A 181 -3.75 -24.66 7.17
N LEU A 182 -4.74 -24.35 6.33
CA LEU A 182 -5.54 -25.38 5.65
C LEU A 182 -4.96 -25.79 4.30
N TYR A 183 -4.34 -24.86 3.60
CA TYR A 183 -3.89 -25.05 2.21
C TYR A 183 -2.38 -24.93 2.04
N ASP A 184 -1.64 -24.75 3.13
CA ASP A 184 -0.18 -24.59 3.12
C ASP A 184 0.32 -23.39 2.29
N GLN A 185 -0.53 -22.35 2.10
CA GLN A 185 -0.17 -21.14 1.36
C GLN A 185 0.81 -20.28 2.13
N ASP A 186 1.81 -19.74 1.44
CA ASP A 186 2.77 -18.79 2.01
C ASP A 186 2.25 -17.36 1.80
N ILE A 187 1.62 -16.80 2.83
CA ILE A 187 1.01 -15.47 2.82
C ILE A 187 1.57 -14.64 3.98
N VAL A 188 2.09 -13.47 3.68
CA VAL A 188 2.54 -12.47 4.67
C VAL A 188 1.68 -11.22 4.59
N CYS A 189 1.19 -10.74 5.73
CA CYS A 189 0.33 -9.56 5.84
C CYS A 189 1.13 -8.39 6.40
N LEU A 190 1.30 -7.31 5.65
CA LEU A 190 2.05 -6.15 6.06
C LEU A 190 1.09 -5.02 6.48
N ARG A 191 1.01 -4.71 7.78
CA ARG A 191 0.21 -3.61 8.33
C ARG A 191 0.93 -2.29 8.15
N TYR A 192 0.64 -1.57 7.07
CA TYR A 192 1.26 -0.26 6.81
C TYR A 192 0.70 0.81 7.77
N PHE A 193 1.61 1.64 8.29
CA PHE A 193 1.31 2.83 9.07
C PHE A 193 1.52 4.07 8.20
N ASN A 194 0.54 4.94 8.13
CA ASN A 194 0.52 6.28 7.50
C ASN A 194 1.58 6.52 6.42
N VAL A 195 1.48 5.78 5.30
CA VAL A 195 2.47 5.86 4.21
C VAL A 195 2.38 7.21 3.52
N TYR A 196 3.52 7.83 3.26
CA TYR A 196 3.66 9.09 2.51
C TYR A 196 4.90 9.05 1.62
N GLY A 197 4.97 9.94 0.64
CA GLY A 197 6.14 10.08 -0.24
C GLY A 197 5.80 10.38 -1.69
N PRO A 198 6.81 10.36 -2.58
CA PRO A 198 6.66 10.53 -4.02
C PRO A 198 5.62 9.58 -4.63
N GLY A 199 4.77 10.13 -5.50
CA GLY A 199 3.69 9.36 -6.14
C GLY A 199 2.36 9.38 -5.38
N GLN A 200 2.29 9.96 -4.16
CA GLN A 200 1.03 10.13 -3.45
C GLN A 200 0.40 11.48 -3.81
N TYR A 201 -0.64 11.48 -4.64
CA TYR A 201 -1.39 12.68 -4.99
C TYR A 201 -2.14 13.25 -3.79
N GLY A 202 -2.08 14.58 -3.63
CA GLY A 202 -2.64 15.30 -2.48
C GLY A 202 -4.04 15.87 -2.66
N ASP A 203 -4.58 15.84 -3.86
CA ASP A 203 -5.92 16.33 -4.22
C ASP A 203 -7.05 15.38 -3.81
N SER A 204 -6.71 14.17 -3.43
CA SER A 204 -7.67 13.20 -2.91
C SER A 204 -8.05 13.53 -1.46
N PRO A 205 -9.34 13.48 -1.07
CA PRO A 205 -9.77 13.64 0.31
C PRO A 205 -9.22 12.54 1.25
N TYR A 206 -8.49 11.59 0.72
CA TYR A 206 -7.93 10.41 1.39
C TYR A 206 -6.40 10.44 1.49
N SER A 207 -5.78 11.50 1.01
CA SER A 207 -4.35 11.71 1.12
C SER A 207 -3.94 11.84 2.58
N THR A 208 -2.72 11.41 2.90
CA THR A 208 -2.14 11.72 4.21
C THR A 208 -2.02 13.25 4.36
N ALA A 209 -1.95 13.72 5.60
CA ALA A 209 -1.80 15.14 5.87
C ALA A 209 -0.60 15.74 5.12
N VAL A 210 0.53 15.03 5.08
CA VAL A 210 1.74 15.44 4.35
C VAL A 210 1.46 15.69 2.88
N SER A 211 0.87 14.72 2.16
CA SER A 211 0.61 14.85 0.71
C SER A 211 -0.44 15.92 0.42
N ALA A 212 -1.48 16.01 1.26
CA ALA A 212 -2.49 17.07 1.12
C ALA A 212 -1.91 18.47 1.33
N TRP A 213 -1.00 18.64 2.28
CA TRP A 213 -0.32 19.94 2.51
C TRP A 213 0.70 20.27 1.43
N CYS A 214 1.47 19.29 0.95
CA CYS A 214 2.36 19.50 -0.20
C CYS A 214 1.58 19.96 -1.44
N HIS A 215 0.45 19.27 -1.73
CA HIS A 215 -0.46 19.69 -2.81
C HIS A 215 -0.99 21.11 -2.61
N ALA A 216 -1.42 21.44 -1.39
CA ALA A 216 -1.93 22.78 -1.07
C ALA A 216 -0.85 23.86 -1.27
N ILE A 217 0.37 23.61 -0.80
CA ILE A 217 1.50 24.55 -0.96
C ILE A 217 1.87 24.71 -2.43
N ALA A 218 1.93 23.61 -3.19
CA ALA A 218 2.24 23.64 -4.63
C ALA A 218 1.23 24.46 -5.44
N ASN A 219 -0.05 24.43 -5.04
CA ASN A 219 -1.15 25.07 -5.76
C ASN A 219 -1.62 26.39 -5.10
N GLY A 220 -0.94 26.90 -4.08
CA GLY A 220 -1.32 28.14 -3.39
C GLY A 220 -2.62 28.05 -2.58
N LEU A 221 -3.05 26.83 -2.24
CA LEU A 221 -4.26 26.52 -1.47
C LEU A 221 -4.00 26.56 0.04
N GLU A 222 -5.05 26.41 0.84
CA GLU A 222 -4.96 26.36 2.30
C GLU A 222 -4.62 24.93 2.79
N CYS A 223 -3.66 24.82 3.70
CA CYS A 223 -3.33 23.60 4.42
C CYS A 223 -4.36 23.37 5.54
N ARG A 224 -5.25 22.41 5.35
CA ARG A 224 -6.28 22.07 6.34
C ARG A 224 -5.65 21.33 7.53
N SER A 225 -5.87 21.86 8.74
CA SER A 225 -5.51 21.23 10.01
C SER A 225 -6.76 20.92 10.81
N ASP A 226 -7.06 19.64 11.05
CA ASP A 226 -8.22 19.20 11.81
C ASP A 226 -7.90 19.17 13.31
N GLY A 227 -8.86 19.59 14.15
CA GLY A 227 -8.73 19.62 15.61
C GLY A 227 -7.67 20.60 16.11
N ASP A 228 -6.99 20.23 17.20
CA ASP A 228 -5.93 21.02 17.85
C ASP A 228 -4.53 20.81 17.23
N GLY A 229 -4.40 19.89 16.24
CA GLY A 229 -3.14 19.55 15.61
C GLY A 229 -2.16 18.73 16.47
N MET A 230 -2.57 18.33 17.68
CA MET A 230 -1.77 17.52 18.62
C MET A 230 -1.84 16.01 18.34
N GLN A 231 -2.70 15.59 17.42
CA GLN A 231 -2.74 14.19 16.98
C GLN A 231 -1.42 13.80 16.35
N THR A 232 -0.90 12.63 16.75
CA THR A 232 0.39 12.15 16.25
C THR A 232 0.23 10.90 15.38
N ARG A 233 1.07 10.78 14.38
CA ARG A 233 1.11 9.65 13.46
C ARG A 233 2.53 9.11 13.35
N ASP A 234 2.62 7.78 13.25
CA ASP A 234 3.83 7.10 12.78
C ASP A 234 3.81 7.19 11.25
N MET A 235 4.58 8.13 10.73
CA MET A 235 4.66 8.43 9.30
C MET A 235 5.73 7.56 8.66
N CYS A 236 5.31 6.62 7.80
CA CYS A 236 6.19 5.67 7.13
C CYS A 236 6.48 6.15 5.70
N TYR A 237 7.74 6.47 5.40
CA TYR A 237 8.15 6.87 4.06
C TYR A 237 8.00 5.69 3.08
N ILE A 238 7.66 5.99 1.83
CA ILE A 238 7.32 4.98 0.82
C ILE A 238 8.42 3.93 0.62
N ASP A 239 9.69 4.32 0.64
CA ASP A 239 10.80 3.39 0.44
C ASP A 239 10.91 2.36 1.57
N ASN A 240 10.50 2.71 2.79
CA ASN A 240 10.43 1.77 3.90
C ASN A 240 9.38 0.67 3.64
N VAL A 241 8.24 1.05 3.04
CA VAL A 241 7.19 0.10 2.65
C VAL A 241 7.65 -0.79 1.50
N VAL A 242 8.27 -0.22 0.48
CA VAL A 242 8.86 -0.97 -0.64
C VAL A 242 9.92 -1.94 -0.13
N HIS A 243 10.81 -1.48 0.75
CA HIS A 243 11.84 -2.30 1.38
C HIS A 243 11.25 -3.49 2.13
N ALA A 244 10.21 -3.26 2.96
CA ALA A 244 9.53 -4.31 3.70
C ALA A 244 8.91 -5.38 2.78
N ASN A 245 8.26 -4.96 1.68
CA ASN A 245 7.70 -5.88 0.68
C ASN A 245 8.78 -6.79 0.08
N ILE A 246 9.93 -6.21 -0.30
CA ILE A 246 11.05 -6.94 -0.91
C ILE A 246 11.68 -7.90 0.11
N LEU A 247 11.91 -7.47 1.34
CA LEU A 247 12.44 -8.33 2.40
C LEU A 247 11.49 -9.51 2.69
N ALA A 248 10.19 -9.24 2.82
CA ALA A 248 9.19 -10.27 3.01
C ALA A 248 9.17 -11.26 1.84
N ALA A 249 9.23 -10.78 0.59
CA ALA A 249 9.26 -11.63 -0.60
C ALA A 249 10.53 -12.49 -0.71
N LYS A 250 11.67 -11.99 -0.22
CA LYS A 250 12.97 -12.70 -0.26
C LYS A 250 13.26 -13.53 0.99
N SER A 251 12.45 -13.43 2.04
CA SER A 251 12.66 -14.16 3.28
C SER A 251 12.65 -15.67 3.07
N LYS A 252 13.53 -16.37 3.80
CA LYS A 252 13.55 -17.85 3.84
C LYS A 252 12.48 -18.43 4.76
N LYS A 253 11.89 -17.59 5.64
CA LYS A 253 10.77 -17.98 6.49
C LYS A 253 9.54 -18.22 5.63
N LYS A 254 8.85 -19.35 5.84
CA LYS A 254 7.51 -19.58 5.33
C LYS A 254 6.52 -18.86 6.25
N PHE A 255 5.62 -18.10 5.66
CA PHE A 255 4.57 -17.37 6.38
C PHE A 255 3.23 -18.11 6.26
N ILE A 256 2.52 -18.22 7.36
CA ILE A 256 1.19 -18.84 7.43
C ILE A 256 0.12 -17.80 7.80
N GLY A 257 0.15 -16.65 7.11
CA GLY A 257 -0.75 -15.52 7.36
C GLY A 257 -0.32 -14.62 8.51
N GLU A 258 0.97 -14.63 8.89
CA GLU A 258 1.45 -13.73 9.93
C GLU A 258 1.37 -12.27 9.51
N CYS A 259 0.98 -11.43 10.46
CA CYS A 259 0.92 -9.99 10.30
C CYS A 259 2.17 -9.32 10.89
N TYR A 260 2.62 -8.23 10.23
CA TYR A 260 3.79 -7.43 10.61
C TYR A 260 3.51 -5.96 10.49
N ASN A 261 3.86 -5.19 11.51
CA ASN A 261 3.82 -3.74 11.46
C ASN A 261 4.96 -3.19 10.61
N ILE A 262 4.64 -2.35 9.64
CA ILE A 262 5.59 -1.66 8.77
C ILE A 262 5.42 -0.16 8.98
N ALA A 263 6.42 0.44 9.59
CA ALA A 263 6.35 1.79 10.11
C ALA A 263 7.76 2.37 10.32
N ASN A 264 7.83 3.64 10.70
CA ASN A 264 9.07 4.30 11.08
C ASN A 264 9.43 4.08 12.57
N GLY A 265 8.45 3.71 13.41
CA GLY A 265 8.64 3.54 14.85
C GLY A 265 8.71 4.85 15.65
N GLN A 266 8.55 5.99 14.99
CA GLN A 266 8.49 7.32 15.58
C GLN A 266 7.14 7.97 15.28
N ARG A 267 6.76 8.93 16.09
CA ARG A 267 5.50 9.66 15.88
C ARG A 267 5.74 11.16 15.83
N THR A 268 5.08 11.82 14.92
CA THR A 268 5.16 13.28 14.72
C THR A 268 3.74 13.84 14.74
N SER A 269 3.56 15.00 15.39
CA SER A 269 2.27 15.67 15.41
C SER A 269 2.05 16.51 14.15
N ASN A 270 0.78 16.78 13.85
CA ASN A 270 0.41 17.66 12.76
C ASN A 270 1.02 19.08 12.94
N ASN A 271 1.05 19.56 14.17
CA ASN A 271 1.63 20.88 14.47
C ASN A 271 3.14 20.94 14.23
N GLU A 272 3.88 19.87 14.59
CA GLU A 272 5.33 19.80 14.30
C GLU A 272 5.58 19.82 12.78
N ILE A 273 4.80 19.07 12.01
CA ILE A 273 4.94 19.02 10.54
C ILE A 273 4.61 20.39 9.92
N LEU A 274 3.46 20.99 10.29
CA LEU A 274 3.06 22.29 9.76
C LEU A 274 4.03 23.40 10.16
N SER A 275 4.59 23.36 11.37
CA SER A 275 5.61 24.31 11.81
C SER A 275 6.88 24.21 10.97
N ALA A 276 7.37 23.00 10.71
CA ALA A 276 8.52 22.78 9.84
C ALA A 276 8.25 23.24 8.38
N MET A 277 7.05 22.93 7.85
CA MET A 277 6.65 23.43 6.54
C MET A 277 6.59 24.96 6.49
N LYS A 278 6.09 25.59 7.54
CA LYS A 278 6.01 27.06 7.62
C LYS A 278 7.40 27.71 7.74
N GLU A 279 8.31 27.10 8.48
CA GLU A 279 9.70 27.53 8.55
C GLU A 279 10.37 27.45 7.18
N ARG A 280 10.10 26.38 6.41
CA ARG A 280 10.71 26.13 5.10
C ARG A 280 10.12 27.00 3.99
N PHE A 281 8.79 27.18 3.94
CA PHE A 281 8.06 27.77 2.82
C PHE A 281 7.41 29.13 3.14
N GLY A 282 7.51 29.60 4.38
CA GLY A 282 7.02 30.91 4.80
C GLY A 282 5.53 31.14 4.55
N GLU A 283 5.21 32.25 3.93
CA GLU A 283 3.82 32.67 3.63
C GLU A 283 3.09 31.78 2.61
N ARG A 284 3.77 30.88 1.95
CA ARG A 284 3.11 29.85 1.09
C ARG A 284 2.26 28.87 1.93
N VAL A 285 2.58 28.70 3.22
CA VAL A 285 1.85 27.81 4.13
C VAL A 285 0.71 28.59 4.80
N LYS A 286 -0.47 28.48 4.21
CA LYS A 286 -1.72 29.10 4.73
C LYS A 286 -2.49 28.03 5.50
N ILE A 287 -2.50 28.11 6.83
CA ILE A 287 -3.16 27.10 7.67
C ILE A 287 -4.63 27.46 7.86
N LYS A 288 -5.51 26.49 7.61
CA LYS A 288 -6.96 26.58 7.88
C LYS A 288 -7.35 25.54 8.92
N HIS A 289 -7.74 25.98 10.08
CA HIS A 289 -8.24 25.09 11.13
C HIS A 289 -9.67 24.62 10.83
N ALA A 290 -9.93 23.33 11.10
CA ALA A 290 -11.21 22.68 10.94
C ALA A 290 -11.55 21.86 12.20
N PRO A 291 -12.83 21.55 12.46
CA PRO A 291 -13.21 20.66 13.56
C PRO A 291 -12.53 19.29 13.48
N GLU A 292 -12.35 18.64 14.63
CA GLU A 292 -11.84 17.27 14.72
C GLU A 292 -12.72 16.31 13.90
N ARG A 293 -12.07 15.38 13.19
CA ARG A 293 -12.78 14.36 12.40
C ARG A 293 -13.34 13.28 13.33
N LYS A 294 -14.62 12.97 13.19
CA LYS A 294 -15.24 11.86 13.93
C LYS A 294 -14.57 10.54 13.56
N GLY A 295 -14.17 9.78 14.59
CA GLY A 295 -13.56 8.47 14.41
C GLY A 295 -12.07 8.52 14.06
N ASP A 296 -11.43 9.68 14.08
CA ASP A 296 -9.97 9.76 13.91
C ASP A 296 -9.24 9.27 15.17
N VAL A 297 -8.17 8.52 14.96
CA VAL A 297 -7.32 7.99 16.02
C VAL A 297 -6.35 9.07 16.48
N LYS A 298 -6.30 9.33 17.80
CA LYS A 298 -5.50 10.45 18.33
C LYS A 298 -3.99 10.22 18.17
N HIS A 299 -3.50 9.01 18.47
CA HIS A 299 -2.06 8.69 18.42
C HIS A 299 -1.82 7.34 17.78
N THR A 300 -0.82 7.25 16.90
CA THR A 300 -0.32 6.00 16.35
C THR A 300 1.20 5.94 16.44
N GLN A 301 1.73 4.81 16.87
CA GLN A 301 3.16 4.48 16.84
C GLN A 301 3.28 2.96 16.81
N ALA A 302 4.06 2.42 15.89
CA ALA A 302 4.28 0.99 15.78
C ALA A 302 5.50 0.50 16.55
N ASN A 303 5.42 -0.75 16.99
CA ASN A 303 6.59 -1.57 17.25
C ASN A 303 6.78 -2.49 16.06
N PHE A 304 7.91 -2.40 15.36
CA PHE A 304 8.24 -3.25 14.19
C PHE A 304 9.24 -4.36 14.52
N GLN A 305 9.52 -4.61 15.81
CA GLN A 305 10.53 -5.58 16.22
C GLN A 305 10.28 -7.00 15.70
N LYS A 306 9.01 -7.38 15.48
CA LYS A 306 8.66 -8.67 14.89
C LYS A 306 9.14 -8.77 13.44
N ALA A 307 8.93 -7.73 12.64
CA ALA A 307 9.39 -7.67 11.25
C ALA A 307 10.93 -7.67 11.18
N TYR A 308 11.59 -6.96 12.09
CA TYR A 308 13.04 -7.00 12.22
C TYR A 308 13.55 -8.42 12.51
N SER A 309 12.97 -9.08 13.50
CA SER A 309 13.43 -10.42 13.93
C SER A 309 13.21 -11.47 12.87
N ASP A 310 12.09 -11.41 12.12
CA ASP A 310 11.68 -12.47 11.21
C ASP A 310 12.25 -12.33 9.79
N PHE A 311 12.45 -11.11 9.31
CA PHE A 311 12.97 -10.85 7.96
C PHE A 311 13.85 -9.61 7.81
N GLY A 312 14.34 -9.04 8.93
CA GLY A 312 15.37 -8.00 8.92
C GLY A 312 14.86 -6.60 8.55
N TYR A 313 13.55 -6.32 8.73
CA TYR A 313 13.01 -5.01 8.41
C TYR A 313 13.48 -3.95 9.41
N GLU A 314 14.14 -2.91 8.88
CA GLU A 314 14.40 -1.63 9.55
C GLU A 314 14.02 -0.49 8.61
N PRO A 315 13.51 0.65 9.13
CA PRO A 315 13.28 1.83 8.30
C PRO A 315 14.59 2.32 7.69
N LEU A 316 14.63 2.52 6.37
CA LEU A 316 15.78 3.06 5.65
C LEU A 316 15.84 4.59 5.71
N VAL A 317 14.65 5.21 5.70
CA VAL A 317 14.48 6.66 5.60
C VAL A 317 13.59 7.13 6.75
N PHE A 318 14.08 8.06 7.55
CA PHE A 318 13.33 8.65 8.65
C PHE A 318 12.43 9.79 8.18
N PHE A 319 11.47 10.19 9.02
CA PHE A 319 10.38 11.08 8.63
C PHE A 319 10.87 12.39 7.99
N TRP A 320 11.81 13.09 8.61
CA TRP A 320 12.27 14.41 8.14
C TRP A 320 13.03 14.32 6.82
N GLU A 321 13.82 13.27 6.63
CA GLU A 321 14.53 12.99 5.38
C GLU A 321 13.53 12.68 4.26
N GLY A 322 12.59 11.77 4.48
CA GLY A 322 11.56 11.45 3.49
C GLY A 322 10.62 12.62 3.19
N LEU A 323 10.49 13.58 4.11
CA LEU A 323 9.72 14.79 3.88
C LEU A 323 10.40 15.70 2.85
N GLU A 324 11.73 15.85 2.91
CA GLU A 324 12.50 16.62 1.90
C GLU A 324 12.39 15.99 0.51
N GLU A 325 12.49 14.66 0.39
CA GLU A 325 12.28 13.95 -0.88
C GLU A 325 10.85 14.14 -1.41
N THR A 326 9.87 14.21 -0.50
CA THR A 326 8.47 14.48 -0.86
C THR A 326 8.31 15.89 -1.40
N TYR A 327 8.97 16.89 -0.81
CA TYR A 327 8.98 18.27 -1.31
C TYR A 327 9.59 18.36 -2.70
N ALA A 328 10.71 17.66 -2.93
CA ALA A 328 11.37 17.61 -4.23
C ALA A 328 10.45 17.05 -5.32
N TRP A 329 9.71 15.98 -5.03
CA TRP A 329 8.73 15.40 -5.96
C TRP A 329 7.60 16.38 -6.30
N TRP A 330 7.10 17.12 -5.31
CA TRP A 330 6.08 18.16 -5.49
C TRP A 330 6.62 19.44 -6.14
N LYS A 331 7.92 19.55 -6.32
CA LYS A 331 8.62 20.75 -6.86
C LYS A 331 8.31 22.01 -6.05
N ILE A 332 8.29 21.89 -4.72
CA ILE A 332 8.01 22.99 -3.79
C ILE A 332 9.23 23.36 -2.92
#